data_ecf98c99f1de6b0ca96baef7b97527a2
#
_entry.id   ecf98c99f1de6b0ca96baef7b97527a2
#
_cell.length_a   1.000
_cell.length_b   1.000
_cell.length_c   1.000
_cell.angle_alpha   90.00
_cell.angle_beta   90.00
_cell.angle_gamma   90.00
#
_symmetry.space_group_name_H-M   'P 1'
#
loop_
_entity.id
_entity.type
_entity.pdbx_description
1 polymer ?
#
loop_
_entity_poly.entity_id
_entity_poly.type
_entity_poly.pdbx_seq_one_letter_code
_entity_poly.pdbx_strand_id
1 'polypeptide(L)'
;MNKTKQGSIAQKQGAKLRSFPCGARSNLVRTFLQQRTKALVSSQRDRDQKKRDYRSLWINRINAIIRRINKEKIYYSYSYSKFINNLYKNQSLLNRKILAQIARLKGDFLFMITNI
;
A
#
# COMPACT_ATOMS: atom_id res chain seq x y z
N MET A 1 -2.94 -34.27 -43.04
CA MET A 1 -2.05 -33.12 -42.87
C MET A 1 -2.71 -32.04 -41.97
N ASN A 2 -2.12 -31.74 -40.81
CA ASN A 2 -2.79 -31.01 -39.73
C ASN A 2 -2.46 -29.51 -39.65
N LYS A 3 -2.31 -28.80 -40.77
CA LYS A 3 -2.02 -27.34 -40.78
C LYS A 3 -3.13 -26.48 -40.12
N THR A 4 -4.38 -26.91 -40.18
CA THR A 4 -5.54 -26.22 -39.60
C THR A 4 -5.52 -26.23 -38.07
N LYS A 5 -5.01 -27.28 -37.44
CA LYS A 5 -4.91 -27.35 -35.95
C LYS A 5 -3.86 -26.40 -35.39
N GLN A 6 -2.73 -26.21 -36.08
CA GLN A 6 -1.68 -25.28 -35.65
C GLN A 6 -2.16 -23.83 -35.70
N GLY A 7 -2.90 -23.43 -36.74
CA GLY A 7 -3.49 -22.09 -36.83
C GLY A 7 -4.46 -21.80 -35.68
N SER A 8 -5.31 -22.75 -35.33
CA SER A 8 -6.26 -22.62 -34.23
C SER A 8 -5.56 -22.47 -32.85
N ILE A 9 -4.49 -23.21 -32.61
CA ILE A 9 -3.71 -23.12 -31.37
C ILE A 9 -3.02 -21.76 -31.28
N ALA A 10 -2.38 -21.30 -32.36
CA ALA A 10 -1.72 -19.99 -32.41
C ALA A 10 -2.71 -18.84 -32.19
N GLN A 11 -3.93 -18.92 -32.76
CA GLN A 11 -5.00 -17.93 -32.52
C GLN A 11 -5.45 -17.93 -31.07
N LYS A 12 -5.67 -19.09 -30.46
CA LYS A 12 -6.06 -19.19 -29.03
C LYS A 12 -4.99 -18.63 -28.10
N GLN A 13 -3.73 -18.95 -28.36
CA GLN A 13 -2.61 -18.41 -27.61
C GLN A 13 -2.49 -16.88 -27.79
N GLY A 14 -2.63 -16.38 -29.01
CA GLY A 14 -2.62 -14.97 -29.31
C GLY A 14 -3.79 -14.22 -28.64
N ALA A 15 -4.99 -14.79 -28.65
CA ALA A 15 -6.15 -14.21 -27.96
C ALA A 15 -5.93 -14.14 -26.43
N LYS A 16 -5.39 -15.20 -25.84
CA LYS A 16 -5.06 -15.25 -24.40
C LYS A 16 -3.99 -14.24 -24.00
N LEU A 17 -3.01 -14.00 -24.84
CA LEU A 17 -1.98 -12.99 -24.63
C LEU A 17 -2.52 -11.57 -24.78
N ARG A 18 -3.43 -11.33 -25.73
CA ARG A 18 -4.04 -10.02 -25.98
C ARG A 18 -5.02 -9.60 -24.89
N SER A 19 -5.63 -10.53 -24.17
CA SER A 19 -6.54 -10.21 -23.06
C SER A 19 -5.83 -9.53 -21.88
N PHE A 20 -4.53 -9.76 -21.70
CA PHE A 20 -3.77 -9.20 -20.59
C PHE A 20 -3.60 -7.66 -20.67
N PRO A 21 -3.21 -7.06 -21.81
CA PRO A 21 -3.01 -5.61 -21.89
C PRO A 21 -4.28 -4.79 -22.11
N CYS A 22 -5.46 -5.39 -22.14
CA CYS A 22 -6.76 -4.69 -22.20
C CYS A 22 -6.81 -3.53 -23.21
N GLY A 23 -6.42 -3.80 -24.47
CA GLY A 23 -6.46 -2.78 -25.53
C GLY A 23 -5.26 -1.84 -25.60
N ALA A 24 -4.26 -2.00 -24.74
CA ALA A 24 -3.03 -1.24 -24.84
C ALA A 24 -2.20 -1.69 -26.05
N ARG A 25 -1.99 -0.76 -26.94
CA ARG A 25 -1.01 -0.71 -28.06
C ARG A 25 -0.55 -2.05 -28.63
N SER A 26 -0.90 -2.22 -29.88
CA SER A 26 -0.35 -3.13 -30.88
C SER A 26 -0.87 -4.57 -30.89
N ASN A 27 -1.18 -4.98 -32.12
CA ASN A 27 -1.52 -6.36 -32.50
C ASN A 27 -0.30 -7.31 -32.54
N LEU A 28 0.90 -6.83 -32.21
CA LEU A 28 2.15 -7.58 -32.29
C LEU A 28 2.39 -8.40 -31.02
N VAL A 29 2.45 -9.70 -31.16
CA VAL A 29 2.70 -10.67 -30.06
C VAL A 29 4.00 -10.34 -29.30
N ARG A 30 5.05 -9.90 -30.00
CA ARG A 30 6.33 -9.51 -29.41
C ARG A 30 6.17 -8.39 -28.38
N THR A 31 5.40 -7.37 -28.71
CA THR A 31 5.16 -6.21 -27.82
C THR A 31 4.37 -6.62 -26.58
N PHE A 32 3.39 -7.51 -26.72
CA PHE A 32 2.64 -8.03 -25.59
C PHE A 32 3.49 -8.82 -24.60
N LEU A 33 4.37 -9.66 -25.10
CA LEU A 33 5.29 -10.42 -24.26
C LEU A 33 6.18 -9.50 -23.44
N GLN A 34 6.74 -8.47 -24.07
CA GLN A 34 7.57 -7.48 -23.37
C GLN A 34 6.77 -6.69 -22.32
N GLN A 35 5.56 -6.25 -22.66
CA GLN A 35 4.69 -5.53 -21.72
C GLN A 35 4.30 -6.41 -20.54
N ARG A 36 3.94 -7.66 -20.78
CA ARG A 36 3.62 -8.61 -19.72
C ARG A 36 4.80 -8.82 -18.76
N THR A 37 5.98 -9.02 -19.31
CA THR A 37 7.20 -9.19 -18.50
C THR A 37 7.46 -7.93 -17.65
N LYS A 38 7.41 -6.74 -18.25
CA LYS A 38 7.58 -5.47 -17.53
C LYS A 38 6.52 -5.28 -16.44
N ALA A 39 5.26 -5.59 -16.74
CA ALA A 39 4.17 -5.47 -15.77
C ALA A 39 4.37 -6.41 -14.57
N LEU A 40 4.81 -7.65 -14.79
CA LEU A 40 5.07 -8.60 -13.71
C LEU A 40 6.28 -8.18 -12.85
N VAL A 41 7.34 -7.66 -13.45
CA VAL A 41 8.50 -7.13 -12.73
C VAL A 41 8.10 -5.91 -11.88
N SER A 42 7.32 -4.98 -12.45
CA SER A 42 6.81 -3.82 -11.71
C SER A 42 5.92 -4.24 -10.56
N SER A 43 5.03 -5.21 -10.78
CA SER A 43 4.16 -5.76 -9.74
C SER A 43 4.95 -6.36 -8.57
N GLN A 44 6.04 -7.07 -8.85
CA GLN A 44 6.89 -7.61 -7.80
C GLN A 44 7.57 -6.51 -7.00
N ARG A 45 8.12 -5.50 -7.67
CA ARG A 45 8.71 -4.32 -7.01
C ARG A 45 7.69 -3.62 -6.11
N ASP A 46 6.46 -3.44 -6.58
CA ASP A 46 5.40 -2.78 -5.81
C ASP A 46 4.99 -3.61 -4.58
N ARG A 47 5.05 -4.94 -4.63
CA ARG A 47 4.84 -5.79 -3.45
C ARG A 47 5.92 -5.55 -2.38
N ASP A 48 7.16 -5.36 -2.77
CA ASP A 48 8.25 -5.07 -1.83
C ASP A 48 8.11 -3.66 -1.24
N GLN A 49 7.66 -2.70 -2.05
CA GLN A 49 7.42 -1.34 -1.61
C GLN A 49 6.19 -1.21 -0.69
N LYS A 50 5.20 -2.07 -0.84
CA LYS A 50 3.92 -2.04 -0.11
C LYS A 50 4.07 -1.92 1.42
N LYS A 51 5.08 -2.56 2.00
CA LYS A 51 5.37 -2.47 3.44
C LYS A 51 5.73 -1.05 3.87
N ARG A 52 6.52 -0.34 3.07
CA ARG A 52 6.92 1.06 3.33
C ARG A 52 5.72 1.99 3.19
N ASP A 53 4.89 1.78 2.17
CA ASP A 53 3.71 2.61 1.90
C ASP A 53 2.69 2.51 3.03
N TYR A 54 2.40 1.30 3.50
CA TYR A 54 1.51 1.12 4.66
C TYR A 54 2.07 1.75 5.93
N ARG A 55 3.36 1.64 6.18
CA ARG A 55 3.98 2.28 7.35
C ARG A 55 3.87 3.80 7.27
N SER A 56 4.12 4.39 6.12
CA SER A 56 3.92 5.82 5.87
C SER A 56 2.47 6.24 6.11
N LEU A 57 1.53 5.46 5.60
CA LEU A 57 0.10 5.70 5.79
C LEU A 57 -0.30 5.69 7.28
N TRP A 58 0.18 4.75 8.06
CA TRP A 58 -0.10 4.69 9.50
C TRP A 58 0.48 5.89 10.25
N ILE A 59 1.71 6.28 9.93
CA ILE A 59 2.36 7.46 10.51
C ILE A 59 1.55 8.72 10.20
N ASN A 60 1.12 8.90 8.96
CA ASN A 60 0.31 10.04 8.53
C ASN A 60 -1.03 10.10 9.27
N ARG A 61 -1.72 8.98 9.44
CA ARG A 61 -2.98 8.90 10.17
C ARG A 61 -2.83 9.27 11.64
N ILE A 62 -1.83 8.72 12.31
CA ILE A 62 -1.54 9.04 13.72
C ILE A 62 -1.21 10.53 13.86
N ASN A 63 -0.36 11.06 12.99
CA ASN A 63 0.08 12.46 13.03
C ASN A 63 -1.08 13.44 12.78
N ALA A 64 -2.00 13.10 11.85
CA ALA A 64 -3.18 13.92 11.59
C ALA A 64 -4.08 14.05 12.81
N ILE A 65 -4.31 12.96 13.54
CA ILE A 65 -5.13 12.98 14.76
C ILE A 65 -4.43 13.75 15.88
N ILE A 66 -3.13 13.53 16.08
CA ILE A 66 -2.34 14.29 17.10
C ILE A 66 -2.44 15.80 16.85
N ARG A 67 -2.29 16.22 15.58
CA ARG A 67 -2.39 17.64 15.22
C ARG A 67 -3.80 18.20 15.41
N ARG A 68 -4.84 17.41 15.11
CA ARG A 68 -6.23 17.80 15.35
C ARG A 68 -6.48 18.08 16.82
N ILE A 69 -6.11 17.16 17.69
CA ILE A 69 -6.33 17.28 19.14
C ILE A 69 -5.49 18.40 19.73
N ASN A 70 -4.27 18.65 19.24
CA ASN A 70 -3.47 19.79 19.67
C ASN A 70 -4.16 21.14 19.40
N LYS A 71 -4.90 21.26 18.28
CA LYS A 71 -5.68 22.46 17.97
C LYS A 71 -6.87 22.64 18.90
N GLU A 72 -7.54 21.56 19.28
CA GLU A 72 -8.74 21.61 20.13
C GLU A 72 -8.42 21.86 21.61
N LYS A 73 -7.30 21.35 22.12
CA LYS A 73 -6.97 21.38 23.56
C LYS A 73 -5.88 22.37 23.98
N ILE A 74 -5.41 23.22 23.06
CA ILE A 74 -4.35 24.23 23.34
C ILE A 74 -3.08 23.62 24.00
N TYR A 75 -2.86 22.32 23.84
CA TYR A 75 -1.66 21.68 24.34
C TYR A 75 -0.51 21.84 23.35
N TYR A 76 0.61 22.31 23.85
CA TYR A 76 1.88 22.50 23.17
C TYR A 76 2.22 21.42 22.18
N SER A 77 2.77 21.81 21.03
CA SER A 77 3.18 21.03 19.86
C SER A 77 3.59 19.59 20.16
N TYR A 78 2.61 18.74 20.39
CA TYR A 78 2.81 17.31 20.51
C TYR A 78 2.98 16.77 19.09
N SER A 79 4.11 16.19 18.80
CA SER A 79 4.42 15.62 17.48
C SER A 79 4.41 14.11 17.54
N TYR A 80 4.28 13.49 16.38
CA TYR A 80 4.37 12.04 16.27
C TYR A 80 5.65 11.46 16.92
N SER A 81 6.78 12.15 16.81
CA SER A 81 8.05 11.73 17.41
C SER A 81 7.98 11.70 18.94
N LYS A 82 7.40 12.72 19.55
CA LYS A 82 7.19 12.77 21.01
C LYS A 82 6.22 11.69 21.47
N PHE A 83 5.15 11.46 20.70
CA PHE A 83 4.17 10.43 20.97
C PHE A 83 4.82 9.02 21.00
N ILE A 84 5.58 8.67 19.97
CA ILE A 84 6.27 7.38 19.91
C ILE A 84 7.33 7.25 21.02
N ASN A 85 8.05 8.31 21.32
CA ASN A 85 9.03 8.30 22.41
C ASN A 85 8.37 8.01 23.77
N ASN A 86 7.21 8.61 24.04
CA ASN A 86 6.46 8.34 25.26
C ASN A 86 5.94 6.90 25.32
N LEU A 87 5.48 6.35 24.20
CA LEU A 87 5.10 4.93 24.13
C LEU A 87 6.26 4.00 24.47
N TYR A 88 7.46 4.30 23.97
CA TYR A 88 8.65 3.50 24.30
C TYR A 88 9.05 3.66 25.78
N LYS A 89 8.98 4.87 26.34
CA LYS A 89 9.24 5.09 27.76
C LYS A 89 8.28 4.31 28.65
N ASN A 90 7.01 4.27 28.26
CA ASN A 90 5.97 3.51 28.98
C ASN A 90 5.98 2.00 28.66
N GLN A 91 6.99 1.52 27.94
CA GLN A 91 7.14 0.11 27.54
C GLN A 91 5.90 -0.46 26.82
N SER A 92 5.14 0.40 26.14
CA SER A 92 3.96 -0.01 25.41
C SER A 92 4.35 -0.65 24.07
N LEU A 93 4.01 -1.93 23.90
CA LEU A 93 4.39 -2.75 22.72
C LEU A 93 3.40 -2.63 21.56
N LEU A 94 2.57 -1.58 21.52
CA LEU A 94 1.59 -1.40 20.44
C LEU A 94 2.27 -1.07 19.11
N ASN A 95 1.91 -1.80 18.08
CA ASN A 95 2.42 -1.55 16.74
C ASN A 95 1.69 -0.37 16.06
N ARG A 96 2.32 0.24 15.07
CA ARG A 96 1.80 1.42 14.35
C ARG A 96 0.47 1.15 13.65
N LYS A 97 0.22 -0.07 13.18
CA LYS A 97 -1.05 -0.48 12.56
C LYS A 97 -2.21 -0.35 13.54
N ILE A 98 -2.07 -0.91 14.73
CA ILE A 98 -3.09 -0.84 15.79
C ILE A 98 -3.29 0.61 16.23
N LEU A 99 -2.22 1.36 16.45
CA LEU A 99 -2.29 2.79 16.81
C LEU A 99 -3.03 3.61 15.74
N ALA A 100 -2.80 3.35 14.46
CA ALA A 100 -3.52 4.02 13.38
C ALA A 100 -5.01 3.63 13.31
N GLN A 101 -5.36 2.40 13.69
CA GLN A 101 -6.76 1.96 13.79
C GLN A 101 -7.46 2.64 14.98
N ILE A 102 -6.83 2.69 16.13
CA ILE A 102 -7.33 3.41 17.32
C ILE A 102 -7.52 4.89 17.01
N ALA A 103 -6.54 5.51 16.35
CA ALA A 103 -6.60 6.90 15.91
C ALA A 103 -7.85 7.18 15.06
N ARG A 104 -8.19 6.27 14.17
CA ARG A 104 -9.36 6.41 13.30
C ARG A 104 -10.70 6.25 14.02
N LEU A 105 -10.76 5.34 14.99
CA LEU A 105 -12.00 4.99 15.71
C LEU A 105 -12.26 5.94 16.88
N LYS A 106 -11.26 6.18 17.71
CA LYS A 106 -11.33 7.03 18.92
C LYS A 106 -10.00 7.77 19.09
N GLY A 107 -9.85 8.92 18.41
CA GLY A 107 -8.62 9.71 18.43
C GLY A 107 -8.16 10.10 19.85
N ASP A 108 -9.09 10.45 20.72
CA ASP A 108 -8.78 10.87 22.09
C ASP A 108 -8.12 9.77 22.92
N PHE A 109 -8.41 8.51 22.58
CA PHE A 109 -7.83 7.34 23.27
C PHE A 109 -6.31 7.21 23.06
N LEU A 110 -5.74 7.80 22.00
CA LEU A 110 -4.30 7.84 21.82
C LEU A 110 -3.57 8.57 22.96
N PHE A 111 -4.18 9.61 23.49
CA PHE A 111 -3.59 10.37 24.60
C PHE A 111 -3.72 9.64 25.93
N MET A 112 -4.81 8.88 26.10
CA MET A 112 -4.96 8.03 27.29
C MET A 112 -3.86 6.97 27.38
N ILE A 113 -3.45 6.40 26.25
CA ILE A 113 -2.39 5.39 26.19
C ILE A 113 -1.00 5.98 26.54
N THR A 114 -0.78 7.28 26.30
CA THR A 114 0.53 7.91 26.54
C THR A 114 0.63 8.59 27.89
N ASN A 115 -0.49 8.84 28.56
CA ASN A 115 -0.53 9.53 29.87
C ASN A 115 -0.63 8.56 31.06
N ILE A 116 -0.60 7.25 30.77
CA ILE A 116 -0.39 6.20 31.76
C ILE A 116 1.11 5.92 31.83
#